data_362db1a2716e405257ede9c608a59f04
#
_entry.id   362db1a2716e405257ede9c608a59f04
#
_cell.length_a   1.000
_cell.length_b   1.000
_cell.length_c   1.000
_cell.angle_alpha   90.00
_cell.angle_beta   90.00
_cell.angle_gamma   90.00
#
_symmetry.space_group_name_H-M   'P 1'
#
loop_
_entity.id
_entity.type
_entity.pdbx_description
1 polymer ?
#
loop_
_entity_poly.entity_id
_entity_poly.type
_entity_poly.pdbx_seq_one_letter_code
_entity_poly.pdbx_strand_id
1 'polypeptide(L)'
;MDSPSPPSIGSAARWRHRLDYLAAFVFLLCAGYIAVLVWVDHGNGTFSRLSEVWQSMALAIVPVSITYLFRYWRWHWLLRRKGHHVPVLPGLAGYLAGFALTATPGKAGELMRIRYFARMGIPAERTLGVFIFERASDLLVILSLSLLAASVFPTLGTLVALVLGFVCVLFGAAAWPALLNSLSRVSERLPGRWLRRLARFGLISALELRSCLDLRAFGQSMFTGFVAWGLTSAVFVSLCAGMGLQLNPMVALGIYPLAMLIGALSFVPGGVGTTELAIVLMLNRLGISTPDAIAVAVAARLVTLWYAIVVGAAAMLIAEFASREEAG
;
A
#
# COMPACT_ATOMS: atom_id res chain seq x y z
N MET A 1 -39.87 1.90 -9.34
CA MET A 1 -38.81 1.00 -8.88
C MET A 1 -38.19 0.41 -10.15
N ASP A 2 -37.26 1.13 -10.74
CA ASP A 2 -36.55 0.67 -11.95
C ASP A 2 -35.40 -0.25 -11.50
N SER A 3 -35.49 -1.53 -11.88
CA SER A 3 -34.42 -2.49 -11.72
C SER A 3 -33.21 -2.02 -12.59
N PRO A 4 -32.00 -2.01 -12.04
CA PRO A 4 -30.82 -1.64 -12.84
C PRO A 4 -30.65 -2.65 -13.97
N SER A 5 -30.63 -2.16 -15.20
CA SER A 5 -30.42 -2.94 -16.42
C SER A 5 -29.05 -3.69 -16.33
N PRO A 6 -29.00 -4.97 -16.75
CA PRO A 6 -27.75 -5.74 -16.73
C PRO A 6 -26.67 -5.07 -17.59
N PRO A 7 -25.40 -5.14 -17.18
CA PRO A 7 -24.32 -4.51 -17.94
C PRO A 7 -24.23 -5.09 -19.35
N SER A 8 -24.22 -4.22 -20.35
CA SER A 8 -24.15 -4.59 -21.77
C SER A 8 -22.92 -5.48 -22.06
N ILE A 9 -23.07 -6.48 -22.93
CA ILE A 9 -22.03 -7.45 -23.35
C ILE A 9 -20.71 -6.75 -23.77
N GLY A 10 -20.79 -5.54 -24.32
CA GLY A 10 -19.63 -4.71 -24.67
C GLY A 10 -18.82 -4.16 -23.49
N SER A 11 -19.39 -4.13 -22.26
CA SER A 11 -18.67 -3.71 -21.06
C SER A 11 -17.81 -4.85 -20.50
N ALA A 12 -18.30 -6.09 -20.55
CA ALA A 12 -17.58 -7.28 -20.06
C ALA A 12 -16.33 -7.59 -20.91
N ALA A 13 -16.41 -7.44 -22.23
CA ALA A 13 -15.27 -7.65 -23.14
C ALA A 13 -14.15 -6.61 -22.90
N ARG A 14 -14.51 -5.33 -22.74
CA ARG A 14 -13.52 -4.26 -22.45
C ARG A 14 -12.81 -4.45 -21.11
N TRP A 15 -13.46 -5.07 -20.12
CA TRP A 15 -12.84 -5.36 -18.82
C TRP A 15 -11.88 -6.55 -18.89
N ARG A 16 -12.18 -7.58 -19.69
CA ARG A 16 -11.26 -8.71 -19.93
C ARG A 16 -9.94 -8.21 -20.52
N HIS A 17 -9.97 -7.44 -21.59
CA HIS A 17 -8.76 -6.85 -22.16
C HIS A 17 -7.95 -6.01 -21.16
N ARG A 18 -8.60 -5.24 -20.28
CA ARG A 18 -7.89 -4.48 -19.24
C ARG A 18 -7.23 -5.37 -18.20
N LEU A 19 -7.87 -6.47 -17.81
CA LEU A 19 -7.28 -7.45 -16.89
C LEU A 19 -6.08 -8.16 -17.54
N ASP A 20 -6.17 -8.49 -18.83
CA ASP A 20 -5.07 -9.08 -19.58
C ASP A 20 -3.86 -8.16 -19.65
N TYR A 21 -4.05 -6.86 -19.90
CA TYR A 21 -2.98 -5.86 -19.87
C TYR A 21 -2.37 -5.70 -18.46
N LEU A 22 -3.18 -5.71 -17.42
CA LEU A 22 -2.70 -5.62 -16.04
C LEU A 22 -1.94 -6.89 -15.64
N ALA A 23 -2.44 -8.07 -16.01
CA ALA A 23 -1.75 -9.33 -15.79
C ALA A 23 -0.41 -9.38 -16.55
N ALA A 24 -0.40 -8.96 -17.82
CA ALA A 24 0.83 -8.83 -18.60
C ALA A 24 1.82 -7.85 -17.97
N PHE A 25 1.35 -6.71 -17.46
CA PHE A 25 2.20 -5.73 -16.77
C PHE A 25 2.81 -6.32 -15.48
N VAL A 26 2.02 -7.00 -14.65
CA VAL A 26 2.53 -7.67 -13.44
C VAL A 26 3.52 -8.77 -13.80
N PHE A 27 3.21 -9.57 -14.84
CA PHE A 27 4.13 -10.60 -15.34
C PHE A 27 5.45 -10.01 -15.81
N LEU A 28 5.42 -8.95 -16.62
CA LEU A 28 6.64 -8.27 -17.09
C LEU A 28 7.44 -7.67 -15.92
N LEU A 29 6.75 -7.12 -14.90
CA LEU A 29 7.41 -6.61 -13.71
C LEU A 29 8.07 -7.73 -12.90
N CYS A 30 7.41 -8.89 -12.76
CA CYS A 30 7.98 -10.07 -12.12
C CYS A 30 9.21 -10.60 -12.91
N ALA A 31 9.06 -10.75 -14.22
CA ALA A 31 10.14 -11.22 -15.08
C ALA A 31 11.35 -10.27 -15.05
N GLY A 32 11.11 -8.96 -15.12
CA GLY A 32 12.14 -7.95 -14.99
C GLY A 32 12.84 -7.98 -13.64
N TYR A 33 12.08 -8.16 -12.56
CA TYR A 33 12.65 -8.28 -11.21
C TYR A 33 13.55 -9.52 -11.09
N ILE A 34 13.08 -10.68 -11.58
CA ILE A 34 13.87 -11.91 -11.58
C ILE A 34 15.12 -11.74 -12.45
N ALA A 35 15.02 -11.13 -13.63
CA ALA A 35 16.17 -10.88 -14.50
C ALA A 35 17.24 -10.00 -13.82
N VAL A 36 16.81 -8.94 -13.12
CA VAL A 36 17.71 -8.09 -12.32
C VAL A 36 18.35 -8.87 -11.18
N LEU A 37 17.59 -9.72 -10.47
CA LEU A 37 18.13 -10.56 -9.41
C LEU A 37 19.19 -11.54 -9.94
N VAL A 38 18.93 -12.22 -11.06
CA VAL A 38 19.88 -13.12 -11.69
C VAL A 38 21.15 -12.37 -12.13
N TRP A 39 20.98 -11.17 -12.70
CA TRP A 39 22.12 -10.33 -13.09
C TRP A 39 22.97 -9.89 -11.89
N VAL A 40 22.32 -9.47 -10.81
CA VAL A 40 23.00 -9.06 -9.56
C VAL A 40 23.68 -10.25 -8.87
N ASP A 41 23.10 -11.44 -8.96
CA ASP A 41 23.63 -12.66 -8.35
C ASP A 41 24.99 -13.08 -8.93
N HIS A 42 25.22 -12.88 -10.23
CA HIS A 42 26.48 -13.25 -10.93
C HIS A 42 27.74 -12.60 -10.30
N GLY A 43 27.59 -11.52 -9.55
CA GLY A 43 28.71 -10.85 -8.88
C GLY A 43 28.71 -10.94 -7.36
N ASN A 44 27.61 -11.33 -6.71
CA ASN A 44 27.41 -11.13 -5.27
C ASN A 44 26.99 -12.39 -4.50
N GLY A 45 26.65 -13.51 -5.15
CA GLY A 45 26.20 -14.74 -4.47
C GLY A 45 24.91 -14.54 -3.66
N THR A 46 24.00 -13.72 -4.16
CA THR A 46 22.76 -13.33 -3.46
C THR A 46 21.86 -14.54 -3.18
N PHE A 47 21.77 -15.49 -4.11
CA PHE A 47 20.95 -16.69 -3.94
C PHE A 47 21.47 -17.61 -2.81
N SER A 48 22.80 -17.74 -2.65
CA SER A 48 23.35 -18.50 -1.54
C SER A 48 22.99 -17.85 -0.18
N ARG A 49 23.06 -16.52 -0.09
CA ARG A 49 22.64 -15.78 1.09
C ARG A 49 21.14 -15.87 1.36
N LEU A 50 20.31 -15.82 0.33
CA LEU A 50 18.85 -16.03 0.47
C LEU A 50 18.51 -17.41 1.00
N SER A 51 19.30 -18.45 0.61
CA SER A 51 19.12 -19.79 1.14
C SER A 51 19.45 -19.92 2.62
N GLU A 52 20.25 -19.03 3.20
CA GLU A 52 20.56 -19.00 4.63
C GLU A 52 19.36 -18.45 5.46
N VAL A 53 18.53 -17.58 4.88
CA VAL A 53 17.39 -16.93 5.56
C VAL A 53 16.02 -17.48 5.22
N TRP A 54 15.93 -18.58 4.47
CA TRP A 54 14.65 -19.13 4.02
C TRP A 54 13.70 -19.45 5.19
N GLN A 55 14.23 -19.92 6.33
CA GLN A 55 13.43 -20.21 7.53
C GLN A 55 12.84 -18.91 8.11
N SER A 56 13.64 -17.84 8.21
CA SER A 56 13.17 -16.52 8.65
C SER A 56 12.14 -15.94 7.70
N MET A 57 12.32 -16.15 6.39
CA MET A 57 11.33 -15.74 5.37
C MET A 57 10.02 -16.53 5.52
N ALA A 58 10.07 -17.84 5.72
CA ALA A 58 8.89 -18.67 5.94
C ALA A 58 8.14 -18.25 7.21
N LEU A 59 8.85 -18.01 8.31
CA LEU A 59 8.25 -17.51 9.56
C LEU A 59 7.67 -16.10 9.39
N ALA A 60 8.25 -15.26 8.55
CA ALA A 60 7.78 -13.91 8.27
C ALA A 60 6.39 -13.86 7.61
N ILE A 61 5.98 -14.92 6.92
CA ILE A 61 4.64 -15.02 6.29
C ILE A 61 3.53 -14.85 7.30
N VAL A 62 3.68 -15.39 8.51
CA VAL A 62 2.66 -15.33 9.56
C VAL A 62 2.41 -13.87 10.01
N PRO A 63 3.39 -13.12 10.53
CA PRO A 63 3.16 -11.75 10.93
C PRO A 63 2.75 -10.85 9.77
N VAL A 64 3.23 -11.06 8.53
CA VAL A 64 2.79 -10.31 7.37
C VAL A 64 1.32 -10.58 7.07
N SER A 65 0.85 -11.83 7.12
CA SER A 65 -0.57 -12.19 6.96
C SER A 65 -1.44 -11.53 8.04
N ILE A 66 -0.97 -11.50 9.28
CA ILE A 66 -1.63 -10.81 10.39
C ILE A 66 -1.79 -9.31 10.07
N THR A 67 -0.81 -8.66 9.44
CA THR A 67 -0.95 -7.24 9.05
C THR A 67 -2.11 -7.02 8.08
N TYR A 68 -2.37 -7.97 7.17
CA TYR A 68 -3.50 -7.87 6.22
C TYR A 68 -4.84 -7.94 6.94
N LEU A 69 -4.95 -8.76 7.98
CA LEU A 69 -6.16 -8.86 8.81
C LEU A 69 -6.40 -7.54 9.58
N PHE A 70 -5.37 -6.96 10.19
CA PHE A 70 -5.48 -5.66 10.86
C PHE A 70 -5.87 -4.53 9.91
N ARG A 71 -5.29 -4.50 8.70
CA ARG A 71 -5.63 -3.53 7.66
C ARG A 71 -7.06 -3.70 7.17
N TYR A 72 -7.51 -4.95 6.94
CA TYR A 72 -8.88 -5.24 6.58
C TYR A 72 -9.85 -4.89 7.73
N TRP A 73 -9.52 -5.22 8.97
CA TRP A 73 -10.34 -4.88 10.13
C TRP A 73 -10.56 -3.37 10.23
N ARG A 74 -9.50 -2.54 10.06
CA ARG A 74 -9.61 -1.08 9.97
C ARG A 74 -10.57 -0.67 8.87
N TRP A 75 -10.41 -1.22 7.67
CA TRP A 75 -11.25 -0.93 6.51
C TRP A 75 -12.72 -1.27 6.77
N HIS A 76 -12.99 -2.47 7.24
CA HIS A 76 -14.32 -2.95 7.58
C HIS A 76 -14.99 -2.08 8.64
N TRP A 77 -14.26 -1.72 9.70
CA TRP A 77 -14.75 -0.87 10.77
C TRP A 77 -15.08 0.55 10.27
N LEU A 78 -14.25 1.15 9.42
CA LEU A 78 -14.49 2.47 8.83
C LEU A 78 -15.77 2.46 7.98
N LEU A 79 -15.99 1.43 7.16
CA LEU A 79 -17.19 1.29 6.35
C LEU A 79 -18.44 1.11 7.23
N ARG A 80 -18.36 0.29 8.27
CA ARG A 80 -19.47 0.12 9.22
C ARG A 80 -19.85 1.40 9.93
N ARG A 81 -18.90 2.22 10.32
CA ARG A 81 -19.18 3.56 10.90
C ARG A 81 -19.90 4.49 9.95
N LYS A 82 -19.73 4.31 8.66
CA LYS A 82 -20.43 5.06 7.61
C LYS A 82 -21.79 4.45 7.25
N GLY A 83 -22.27 3.48 8.03
CA GLY A 83 -23.58 2.84 7.85
C GLY A 83 -23.61 1.71 6.82
N HIS A 84 -22.44 1.26 6.35
CA HIS A 84 -22.38 0.18 5.36
C HIS A 84 -22.08 -1.17 6.03
N HIS A 85 -22.96 -2.16 5.81
CA HIS A 85 -22.76 -3.54 6.26
C HIS A 85 -22.08 -4.33 5.15
N VAL A 86 -20.84 -4.78 5.43
CA VAL A 86 -20.05 -5.60 4.52
C VAL A 86 -19.96 -7.00 5.11
N PRO A 87 -20.32 -8.05 4.38
CA PRO A 87 -20.06 -9.42 4.82
C PRO A 87 -18.55 -9.64 4.99
N VAL A 88 -18.14 -10.33 6.07
CA VAL A 88 -16.73 -10.40 6.47
C VAL A 88 -15.86 -11.07 5.40
N LEU A 89 -16.26 -12.28 4.94
CA LEU A 89 -15.45 -13.04 3.98
C LEU A 89 -15.43 -12.42 2.57
N PRO A 90 -16.59 -12.06 1.96
CA PRO A 90 -16.57 -11.35 0.67
C PRO A 90 -15.85 -10.01 0.74
N GLY A 91 -16.01 -9.28 1.85
CA GLY A 91 -15.30 -8.03 2.07
C GLY A 91 -13.79 -8.21 2.19
N LEU A 92 -13.33 -9.25 2.90
CA LEU A 92 -11.91 -9.60 3.00
C LEU A 92 -11.35 -9.96 1.61
N ALA A 93 -12.04 -10.81 0.85
CA ALA A 93 -11.62 -11.17 -0.51
C ALA A 93 -11.53 -9.93 -1.41
N GLY A 94 -12.54 -9.05 -1.41
CA GLY A 94 -12.52 -7.81 -2.17
C GLY A 94 -11.44 -6.83 -1.74
N TYR A 95 -11.11 -6.78 -0.44
CA TYR A 95 -10.02 -5.97 0.09
C TYR A 95 -8.66 -6.50 -0.36
N LEU A 96 -8.42 -7.81 -0.19
CA LEU A 96 -7.16 -8.46 -0.55
C LEU A 96 -6.95 -8.47 -2.07
N ALA A 97 -8.01 -8.61 -2.87
CA ALA A 97 -7.93 -8.55 -4.33
C ALA A 97 -7.26 -7.25 -4.83
N GLY A 98 -7.40 -6.14 -4.09
CA GLY A 98 -6.66 -4.91 -4.38
C GLY A 98 -5.14 -5.08 -4.34
N PHE A 99 -4.62 -6.02 -3.56
CA PHE A 99 -3.18 -6.25 -3.48
C PHE A 99 -2.58 -6.88 -4.74
N ALA A 100 -3.37 -7.55 -5.57
CA ALA A 100 -2.89 -8.07 -6.85
C ALA A 100 -2.21 -6.99 -7.72
N LEU A 101 -2.66 -5.76 -7.58
CA LEU A 101 -2.20 -4.61 -8.37
C LEU A 101 -1.47 -3.56 -7.52
N THR A 102 -0.95 -3.94 -6.35
CA THR A 102 -0.24 -3.02 -5.44
C THR A 102 1.08 -2.50 -6.05
N ALA A 103 1.65 -3.22 -7.01
CA ALA A 103 2.86 -2.81 -7.74
C ALA A 103 2.60 -1.74 -8.82
N THR A 104 1.41 -1.18 -8.92
CA THR A 104 1.15 -0.04 -9.82
C THR A 104 1.64 1.28 -9.24
N PRO A 105 1.96 2.30 -10.08
CA PRO A 105 2.39 3.60 -9.59
C PRO A 105 1.39 4.19 -8.59
N GLY A 106 1.89 4.67 -7.45
CA GLY A 106 1.05 5.25 -6.39
C GLY A 106 0.02 4.26 -5.80
N LYS A 107 0.20 2.95 -6.03
CA LYS A 107 -0.76 1.90 -5.65
C LYS A 107 -2.16 2.11 -6.24
N ALA A 108 -2.26 2.79 -7.38
CA ALA A 108 -3.54 3.08 -8.04
C ALA A 108 -4.34 1.81 -8.37
N GLY A 109 -3.66 0.67 -8.59
CA GLY A 109 -4.30 -0.62 -8.80
C GLY A 109 -5.13 -1.12 -7.62
N GLU A 110 -4.82 -0.69 -6.39
CA GLU A 110 -5.64 -1.03 -5.22
C GLU A 110 -7.04 -0.42 -5.28
N LEU A 111 -7.29 0.59 -6.13
CA LEU A 111 -8.63 1.14 -6.41
C LEU A 111 -9.58 0.11 -7.08
N MET A 112 -9.06 -1.04 -7.53
CA MET A 112 -9.91 -2.17 -7.92
C MET A 112 -10.89 -2.59 -6.81
N ARG A 113 -10.58 -2.29 -5.54
CA ARG A 113 -11.50 -2.46 -4.42
C ARG A 113 -12.85 -1.79 -4.67
N ILE A 114 -12.89 -0.62 -5.33
CA ILE A 114 -14.13 0.09 -5.67
C ILE A 114 -15.10 -0.85 -6.41
N ARG A 115 -14.61 -1.67 -7.35
CA ARG A 115 -15.44 -2.62 -8.11
C ARG A 115 -16.06 -3.68 -7.21
N TYR A 116 -15.26 -4.28 -6.31
CA TYR A 116 -15.74 -5.34 -5.42
C TYR A 116 -16.72 -4.80 -4.39
N PHE A 117 -16.43 -3.65 -3.79
CA PHE A 117 -17.31 -3.03 -2.80
C PHE A 117 -18.58 -2.45 -3.44
N ALA A 118 -18.54 -1.98 -4.69
CA ALA A 118 -19.73 -1.57 -5.43
C ALA A 118 -20.72 -2.73 -5.65
N ARG A 119 -20.23 -3.96 -5.88
CA ARG A 119 -21.07 -5.18 -5.94
C ARG A 119 -21.79 -5.47 -4.61
N MET A 120 -21.24 -5.01 -3.49
CA MET A 120 -21.83 -5.11 -2.15
C MET A 120 -22.69 -3.90 -1.80
N GLY A 121 -23.05 -3.05 -2.77
CA GLY A 121 -23.90 -1.87 -2.58
C GLY A 121 -23.19 -0.67 -1.96
N ILE A 122 -21.84 -0.63 -1.92
CA ILE A 122 -21.10 0.50 -1.36
C ILE A 122 -20.74 1.48 -2.47
N PRO A 123 -21.13 2.77 -2.37
CA PRO A 123 -20.79 3.79 -3.34
C PRO A 123 -19.28 3.94 -3.55
N ALA A 124 -18.89 4.20 -4.80
CA ALA A 124 -17.48 4.36 -5.19
C ALA A 124 -16.78 5.46 -4.38
N GLU A 125 -17.48 6.57 -4.14
CA GLU A 125 -16.98 7.72 -3.39
C GLU A 125 -16.66 7.34 -1.93
N ARG A 126 -17.48 6.48 -1.31
CA ARG A 126 -17.25 5.99 0.05
C ARG A 126 -16.02 5.09 0.12
N THR A 127 -15.91 4.15 -0.81
CA THR A 127 -14.74 3.27 -0.94
C THR A 127 -13.47 4.08 -1.17
N LEU A 128 -13.52 5.08 -2.04
CA LEU A 128 -12.40 5.98 -2.32
C LEU A 128 -12.00 6.80 -1.07
N GLY A 129 -12.99 7.35 -0.35
CA GLY A 129 -12.71 8.14 0.85
C GLY A 129 -12.03 7.32 1.94
N VAL A 130 -12.50 6.09 2.18
CA VAL A 130 -11.84 5.17 3.13
C VAL A 130 -10.43 4.81 2.66
N PHE A 131 -10.22 4.59 1.34
CA PHE A 131 -8.90 4.33 0.76
C PHE A 131 -7.93 5.50 0.99
N ILE A 132 -8.35 6.73 0.72
CA ILE A 132 -7.51 7.92 0.90
C ILE A 132 -7.17 8.10 2.38
N PHE A 133 -8.14 7.93 3.28
CA PHE A 133 -7.90 8.02 4.71
C PHE A 133 -6.93 6.93 5.21
N GLU A 134 -7.07 5.71 4.71
CA GLU A 134 -6.13 4.60 4.98
C GLU A 134 -4.71 4.96 4.54
N ARG A 135 -4.53 5.45 3.31
CA ARG A 135 -3.20 5.83 2.78
C ARG A 135 -2.57 6.99 3.55
N ALA A 136 -3.36 8.00 3.88
CA ALA A 136 -2.89 9.14 4.65
C ALA A 136 -2.48 8.73 6.08
N SER A 137 -3.28 7.88 6.74
CA SER A 137 -2.96 7.33 8.05
C SER A 137 -1.71 6.46 8.03
N ASP A 138 -1.58 5.57 7.02
CA ASP A 138 -0.39 4.74 6.85
C ASP A 138 0.87 5.59 6.65
N LEU A 139 0.77 6.70 5.90
CA LEU A 139 1.89 7.60 5.68
C LEU A 139 2.35 8.27 6.97
N LEU A 140 1.43 8.70 7.84
CA LEU A 140 1.78 9.23 9.17
C LEU A 140 2.51 8.20 10.02
N VAL A 141 2.06 6.94 10.02
CA VAL A 141 2.71 5.86 10.75
C VAL A 141 4.11 5.56 10.19
N ILE A 142 4.25 5.46 8.86
CA ILE A 142 5.53 5.27 8.19
C ILE A 142 6.51 6.37 8.58
N LEU A 143 6.08 7.64 8.52
CA LEU A 143 6.90 8.79 8.89
C LEU A 143 7.33 8.71 10.36
N SER A 144 6.40 8.38 11.26
CA SER A 144 6.68 8.24 12.70
C SER A 144 7.72 7.15 12.98
N LEU A 145 7.56 5.97 12.34
CA LEU A 145 8.53 4.87 12.49
C LEU A 145 9.88 5.21 11.84
N SER A 146 9.89 5.94 10.73
CA SER A 146 11.13 6.37 10.05
C SER A 146 12.00 7.27 10.94
N LEU A 147 11.41 8.00 11.90
CA LEU A 147 12.16 8.82 12.86
C LEU A 147 13.12 7.99 13.72
N LEU A 148 12.85 6.70 13.93
CA LEU A 148 13.76 5.81 14.66
C LEU A 148 15.12 5.66 13.97
N ALA A 149 15.18 5.80 12.65
CA ALA A 149 16.41 5.77 11.87
C ALA A 149 17.00 7.18 11.64
N ALA A 150 16.25 8.25 11.92
CA ALA A 150 16.66 9.62 11.60
C ALA A 150 17.91 10.08 12.36
N SER A 151 18.16 9.53 13.57
CA SER A 151 19.37 9.82 14.36
C SER A 151 20.66 9.37 13.66
N VAL A 152 20.58 8.32 12.84
CA VAL A 152 21.71 7.77 12.08
C VAL A 152 21.79 8.37 10.67
N PHE A 153 20.66 8.81 10.12
CA PHE A 153 20.55 9.39 8.78
C PHE A 153 19.95 10.80 8.82
N PRO A 154 20.70 11.83 9.27
CA PRO A 154 20.15 13.19 9.49
C PRO A 154 19.53 13.82 8.23
N THR A 155 20.16 13.62 7.06
CA THR A 155 19.64 14.11 5.77
C THR A 155 18.28 13.52 5.43
N LEU A 156 18.07 12.24 5.70
CA LEU A 156 16.79 11.57 5.53
C LEU A 156 15.77 12.00 6.60
N GLY A 157 16.23 12.33 7.80
CA GLY A 157 15.41 12.93 8.85
C GLY A 157 14.77 14.24 8.42
N THR A 158 15.51 15.10 7.72
CA THR A 158 14.97 16.34 7.14
C THR A 158 13.88 16.04 6.11
N LEU A 159 14.08 15.04 5.22
CA LEU A 159 13.06 14.60 4.27
C LEU A 159 11.79 14.14 4.99
N VAL A 160 11.94 13.30 6.03
CA VAL A 160 10.81 12.81 6.86
C VAL A 160 10.05 13.98 7.48
N ALA A 161 10.76 14.96 8.05
CA ALA A 161 10.15 16.14 8.66
C ALA A 161 9.37 16.99 7.64
N LEU A 162 9.92 17.20 6.43
CA LEU A 162 9.24 17.93 5.36
C LEU A 162 7.97 17.22 4.90
N VAL A 163 8.04 15.90 4.67
CA VAL A 163 6.86 15.12 4.26
C VAL A 163 5.83 15.06 5.39
N LEU A 164 6.25 14.92 6.64
CA LEU A 164 5.35 14.98 7.80
C LEU A 164 4.64 16.33 7.88
N GLY A 165 5.38 17.44 7.74
CA GLY A 165 4.81 18.79 7.68
C GLY A 165 3.78 18.93 6.56
N PHE A 166 4.10 18.47 5.35
CA PHE A 166 3.18 18.47 4.22
C PHE A 166 1.89 17.67 4.51
N VAL A 167 2.01 16.47 5.09
CA VAL A 167 0.86 15.63 5.46
C VAL A 167 0.02 16.32 6.53
N CYS A 168 0.63 16.92 7.55
CA CYS A 168 -0.09 17.69 8.58
C CYS A 168 -0.86 18.88 7.97
N VAL A 169 -0.26 19.57 7.00
CA VAL A 169 -0.94 20.65 6.27
C VAL A 169 -2.14 20.11 5.48
N LEU A 170 -2.01 18.98 4.80
CA LEU A 170 -3.13 18.34 4.08
C LEU A 170 -4.29 17.97 5.02
N PHE A 171 -3.99 17.37 6.18
CA PHE A 171 -5.01 17.02 7.17
C PHE A 171 -5.66 18.28 7.76
N GLY A 172 -4.86 19.31 8.08
CA GLY A 172 -5.36 20.60 8.53
C GLY A 172 -6.27 21.28 7.51
N ALA A 173 -5.88 21.28 6.26
CA ALA A 173 -6.69 21.82 5.16
C ALA A 173 -8.01 21.04 4.97
N ALA A 174 -7.98 19.71 5.05
CA ALA A 174 -9.18 18.87 4.99
C ALA A 174 -10.10 19.10 6.21
N ALA A 175 -9.53 19.40 7.38
CA ALA A 175 -10.29 19.71 8.58
C ALA A 175 -10.96 21.10 8.53
N TRP A 176 -10.53 22.01 7.66
CA TRP A 176 -10.98 23.41 7.62
C TRP A 176 -12.18 23.62 6.68
N PRO A 177 -13.43 23.76 7.21
CA PRO A 177 -14.65 23.87 6.40
C PRO A 177 -14.67 25.06 5.43
N ALA A 178 -14.21 26.22 5.90
CA ALA A 178 -14.22 27.44 5.09
C ALA A 178 -13.30 27.30 3.85
N LEU A 179 -12.15 26.61 3.99
CA LEU A 179 -11.26 26.32 2.89
C LEU A 179 -11.92 25.40 1.87
N LEU A 180 -12.54 24.31 2.32
CA LEU A 180 -13.24 23.37 1.43
C LEU A 180 -14.38 24.02 0.66
N ASN A 181 -15.17 24.89 1.34
CA ASN A 181 -16.24 25.66 0.72
C ASN A 181 -15.70 26.68 -0.32
N SER A 182 -14.54 27.26 -0.06
CA SER A 182 -13.89 28.17 -1.01
C SER A 182 -13.37 27.41 -2.23
N LEU A 183 -12.75 26.25 -2.02
CA LEU A 183 -12.28 25.38 -3.09
C LEU A 183 -13.43 24.85 -3.95
N SER A 184 -14.60 24.55 -3.36
CA SER A 184 -15.77 24.13 -4.15
C SER A 184 -16.22 25.21 -5.11
N ARG A 185 -16.33 26.46 -4.65
CA ARG A 185 -16.69 27.62 -5.47
C ARG A 185 -15.69 27.89 -6.61
N VAL A 186 -14.39 27.76 -6.30
CA VAL A 186 -13.31 27.92 -7.30
C VAL A 186 -13.35 26.79 -8.33
N SER A 187 -13.61 25.54 -7.89
CA SER A 187 -13.63 24.38 -8.77
C SER A 187 -14.70 24.48 -9.87
N GLU A 188 -15.81 25.16 -9.60
CA GLU A 188 -16.89 25.39 -10.58
C GLU A 188 -16.51 26.43 -11.64
N ARG A 189 -15.61 27.37 -11.31
CA ARG A 189 -15.15 28.45 -12.19
C ARG A 189 -13.96 28.06 -13.07
N LEU A 190 -13.35 26.90 -12.87
CA LEU A 190 -12.20 26.45 -13.64
C LEU A 190 -12.54 26.25 -15.12
N PRO A 191 -11.69 26.73 -16.04
CA PRO A 191 -11.87 26.51 -17.46
C PRO A 191 -11.59 25.04 -17.82
N GLY A 192 -12.42 24.48 -18.71
CA GLY A 192 -12.21 23.12 -19.22
C GLY A 192 -12.83 21.99 -18.39
N ARG A 193 -13.35 20.99 -19.10
CA ARG A 193 -14.02 19.82 -18.47
C ARG A 193 -13.06 18.96 -17.65
N TRP A 194 -11.81 18.86 -18.06
CA TRP A 194 -10.80 18.01 -17.39
C TRP A 194 -10.37 18.60 -16.05
N LEU A 195 -10.05 19.90 -16.01
CA LEU A 195 -9.68 20.63 -14.79
C LEU A 195 -10.81 20.60 -13.76
N ARG A 196 -12.05 20.83 -14.18
CA ARG A 196 -13.23 20.72 -13.30
C ARG A 196 -13.42 19.31 -12.76
N ARG A 197 -13.19 18.26 -13.57
CA ARG A 197 -13.29 16.87 -13.12
C ARG A 197 -12.20 16.55 -12.08
N LEU A 198 -10.96 17.01 -12.29
CA LEU A 198 -9.85 16.82 -11.37
C LEU A 198 -10.10 17.57 -10.05
N ALA A 199 -10.54 18.82 -10.12
CA ALA A 199 -10.85 19.63 -8.95
C ALA A 199 -12.01 19.05 -8.12
N ARG A 200 -13.08 18.58 -8.78
CA ARG A 200 -14.18 17.86 -8.11
C ARG A 200 -13.72 16.58 -7.45
N PHE A 201 -12.87 15.80 -8.11
CA PHE A 201 -12.29 14.59 -7.54
C PHE A 201 -11.48 14.92 -6.28
N GLY A 202 -10.61 15.92 -6.32
CA GLY A 202 -9.84 16.39 -5.18
C GLY A 202 -10.72 16.89 -4.02
N LEU A 203 -11.77 17.63 -4.35
CA LEU A 203 -12.74 18.14 -3.36
C LEU A 203 -13.52 16.99 -2.69
N ILE A 204 -14.04 16.04 -3.47
CA ILE A 204 -14.74 14.86 -2.93
C ILE A 204 -13.80 14.08 -2.03
N SER A 205 -12.55 13.89 -2.45
CA SER A 205 -11.52 13.20 -1.67
C SER A 205 -11.25 13.92 -0.34
N ALA A 206 -11.15 15.25 -0.34
CA ALA A 206 -10.94 16.05 0.86
C ALA A 206 -12.15 16.03 1.80
N LEU A 207 -13.36 16.06 1.27
CA LEU A 207 -14.60 15.95 2.04
C LEU A 207 -14.75 14.56 2.67
N GLU A 208 -14.41 13.51 1.94
CA GLU A 208 -14.44 12.15 2.46
C GLU A 208 -13.32 11.92 3.51
N LEU A 209 -12.13 12.47 3.30
CA LEU A 209 -11.07 12.49 4.31
C LEU A 209 -11.56 13.16 5.59
N ARG A 210 -12.18 14.35 5.46
CA ARG A 210 -12.76 15.05 6.60
C ARG A 210 -13.80 14.22 7.35
N SER A 211 -14.66 13.48 6.65
CA SER A 211 -15.69 12.62 7.25
C SER A 211 -15.10 11.48 8.10
N CYS A 212 -13.80 11.20 7.98
CA CYS A 212 -13.04 10.22 8.75
C CYS A 212 -12.17 10.88 9.86
N LEU A 213 -12.12 12.21 9.94
CA LEU A 213 -11.26 12.96 10.88
C LEU A 213 -11.89 13.11 12.30
N ASP A 214 -12.68 12.14 12.75
CA ASP A 214 -13.05 12.10 14.16
C ASP A 214 -11.96 11.40 15.00
N LEU A 215 -11.87 11.78 16.27
CA LEU A 215 -10.81 11.30 17.17
C LEU A 215 -10.78 9.78 17.30
N ARG A 216 -11.94 9.12 17.24
CA ARG A 216 -12.03 7.65 17.34
C ARG A 216 -11.53 6.99 16.06
N ALA A 217 -11.95 7.48 14.87
CA ALA A 217 -11.49 6.94 13.60
C ALA A 217 -9.99 7.17 13.40
N PHE A 218 -9.50 8.35 13.75
CA PHE A 218 -8.08 8.67 13.71
C PHE A 218 -7.27 7.78 14.67
N GLY A 219 -7.66 7.71 15.94
CA GLY A 219 -6.97 6.90 16.96
C GLY A 219 -6.93 5.41 16.59
N GLN A 220 -8.05 4.85 16.12
CA GLN A 220 -8.09 3.46 15.67
C GLN A 220 -7.23 3.23 14.42
N SER A 221 -7.24 4.16 13.46
CA SER A 221 -6.42 4.05 12.26
C SER A 221 -4.93 4.14 12.59
N MET A 222 -4.54 5.01 13.52
CA MET A 222 -3.17 5.07 14.02
C MET A 222 -2.77 3.77 14.71
N PHE A 223 -3.58 3.28 15.64
CA PHE A 223 -3.30 2.03 16.37
C PHE A 223 -3.12 0.85 15.40
N THR A 224 -4.09 0.60 14.52
CA THR A 224 -4.01 -0.50 13.55
C THR A 224 -2.87 -0.32 12.55
N GLY A 225 -2.57 0.93 12.18
CA GLY A 225 -1.44 1.29 11.35
C GLY A 225 -0.11 0.97 12.02
N PHE A 226 0.08 1.39 13.29
CA PHE A 226 1.29 1.07 14.07
C PHE A 226 1.47 -0.43 14.26
N VAL A 227 0.39 -1.18 14.53
CA VAL A 227 0.47 -2.64 14.60
C VAL A 227 0.91 -3.23 13.26
N ALA A 228 0.26 -2.84 12.15
CA ALA A 228 0.56 -3.39 10.84
C ALA A 228 1.98 -3.03 10.36
N TRP A 229 2.38 -1.76 10.46
CA TRP A 229 3.70 -1.32 10.03
C TRP A 229 4.79 -1.73 11.02
N GLY A 230 4.51 -1.77 12.33
CA GLY A 230 5.41 -2.28 13.36
C GLY A 230 5.74 -3.75 13.15
N LEU A 231 4.72 -4.59 12.89
CA LEU A 231 4.94 -6.01 12.55
C LEU A 231 5.76 -6.15 11.24
N THR A 232 5.46 -5.35 10.22
CA THR A 232 6.25 -5.39 8.97
C THR A 232 7.70 -4.97 9.21
N SER A 233 7.93 -3.95 10.02
CA SER A 233 9.28 -3.52 10.41
C SER A 233 10.00 -4.57 11.27
N ALA A 234 9.27 -5.23 12.18
CA ALA A 234 9.82 -6.33 13.00
C ALA A 234 10.22 -7.53 12.13
N VAL A 235 9.47 -7.82 11.05
CA VAL A 235 9.87 -8.81 10.05
C VAL A 235 11.22 -8.43 9.43
N PHE A 236 11.41 -7.17 9.04
CA PHE A 236 12.70 -6.71 8.52
C PHE A 236 13.83 -6.91 9.53
N VAL A 237 13.60 -6.57 10.81
CA VAL A 237 14.58 -6.82 11.90
C VAL A 237 14.89 -8.30 12.03
N SER A 238 13.88 -9.18 11.98
CA SER A 238 14.06 -10.63 12.08
C SER A 238 14.85 -11.21 10.90
N LEU A 239 14.68 -10.66 9.69
CA LEU A 239 15.47 -11.05 8.53
C LEU A 239 16.94 -10.64 8.69
N CYS A 240 17.20 -9.42 9.18
CA CYS A 240 18.56 -8.99 9.51
C CYS A 240 19.20 -9.89 10.56
N ALA A 241 18.49 -10.21 11.64
CA ALA A 241 18.97 -11.09 12.69
C ALA A 241 19.21 -12.53 12.18
N GLY A 242 18.33 -13.04 11.30
CA GLY A 242 18.48 -14.35 10.68
C GLY A 242 19.73 -14.50 9.81
N MET A 243 20.25 -13.39 9.29
CA MET A 243 21.56 -13.31 8.60
C MET A 243 22.73 -13.00 9.55
N GLY A 244 22.52 -12.97 10.87
CA GLY A 244 23.56 -12.66 11.85
C GLY A 244 24.02 -11.18 11.83
N LEU A 245 23.25 -10.27 11.21
CA LEU A 245 23.63 -8.86 11.12
C LEU A 245 23.46 -8.17 12.49
N GLN A 246 24.53 -7.58 12.96
CA GLN A 246 24.58 -6.86 14.24
C GLN A 246 24.09 -5.42 14.05
N LEU A 247 22.78 -5.22 14.10
CA LEU A 247 22.15 -3.92 13.97
C LEU A 247 21.42 -3.52 15.26
N ASN A 248 21.45 -2.24 15.59
CA ASN A 248 20.58 -1.74 16.65
C ASN A 248 19.10 -1.96 16.21
N PRO A 249 18.30 -2.73 16.99
CA PRO A 249 16.94 -3.08 16.60
C PRO A 249 16.03 -1.85 16.37
N MET A 250 16.22 -0.77 17.14
CA MET A 250 15.44 0.47 16.97
C MET A 250 15.75 1.15 15.64
N VAL A 251 17.01 1.21 15.24
CA VAL A 251 17.42 1.75 13.95
C VAL A 251 16.87 0.86 12.82
N ALA A 252 17.01 -0.46 12.94
CA ALA A 252 16.51 -1.41 11.96
C ALA A 252 14.98 -1.33 11.78
N LEU A 253 14.20 -1.11 12.86
CA LEU A 253 12.75 -0.86 12.82
C LEU A 253 12.41 0.37 11.98
N GLY A 254 13.25 1.39 11.95
CA GLY A 254 13.05 2.61 11.17
C GLY A 254 13.51 2.51 9.72
N ILE A 255 14.47 1.64 9.39
CA ILE A 255 15.06 1.51 8.05
C ILE A 255 14.00 1.11 7.02
N TYR A 256 13.22 0.07 7.33
CA TYR A 256 12.23 -0.44 6.37
C TYR A 256 11.12 0.58 6.03
N PRO A 257 10.46 1.25 6.99
CA PRO A 257 9.53 2.33 6.70
C PRO A 257 10.16 3.49 5.92
N LEU A 258 11.39 3.88 6.26
CA LEU A 258 12.11 4.93 5.56
C LEU A 258 12.41 4.55 4.10
N ALA A 259 12.82 3.33 3.85
CA ALA A 259 13.03 2.82 2.49
C ALA A 259 11.70 2.78 1.70
N MET A 260 10.61 2.39 2.35
CA MET A 260 9.28 2.41 1.74
C MET A 260 8.81 3.82 1.40
N LEU A 261 9.14 4.82 2.22
CA LEU A 261 8.87 6.23 1.93
C LEU A 261 9.66 6.69 0.68
N ILE A 262 10.95 6.37 0.61
CA ILE A 262 11.81 6.69 -0.55
C ILE A 262 11.25 6.03 -1.81
N GLY A 263 10.89 4.73 -1.72
CA GLY A 263 10.26 4.00 -2.82
C GLY A 263 8.94 4.62 -3.29
N ALA A 264 8.10 5.09 -2.35
CA ALA A 264 6.84 5.76 -2.69
C ALA A 264 7.06 7.11 -3.38
N LEU A 265 8.06 7.89 -2.94
CA LEU A 265 8.41 9.19 -3.53
C LEU A 265 9.10 9.08 -4.90
N SER A 266 9.64 7.91 -5.25
CA SER A 266 10.24 7.68 -6.56
C SER A 266 9.23 7.54 -7.70
N PHE A 267 7.94 7.36 -7.38
CA PHE A 267 6.87 7.05 -8.33
C PHE A 267 7.09 5.78 -9.17
N VAL A 268 8.13 5.01 -8.87
CA VAL A 268 8.38 3.72 -9.53
C VAL A 268 7.28 2.72 -9.11
N PRO A 269 6.74 1.93 -10.05
CA PRO A 269 5.73 0.92 -9.76
C PRO A 269 6.15 0.00 -8.61
N GLY A 270 5.35 -0.03 -7.54
CA GLY A 270 5.66 -0.81 -6.33
C GLY A 270 6.93 -0.40 -5.58
N GLY A 271 7.60 0.69 -5.97
CA GLY A 271 8.92 1.07 -5.45
C GLY A 271 10.01 0.05 -5.78
N VAL A 272 9.82 -0.78 -6.81
CA VAL A 272 10.75 -1.86 -7.21
C VAL A 272 12.09 -1.25 -7.64
N GLY A 273 13.18 -1.79 -7.12
CA GLY A 273 14.53 -1.26 -7.32
C GLY A 273 14.87 -0.10 -6.37
N THR A 274 14.00 0.89 -6.23
CA THR A 274 14.27 2.10 -5.43
C THR A 274 14.19 1.83 -3.92
N THR A 275 13.23 1.03 -3.47
CA THR A 275 13.14 0.61 -2.07
C THR A 275 14.33 -0.28 -1.70
N GLU A 276 14.66 -1.26 -2.54
CA GLU A 276 15.79 -2.17 -2.35
C GLU A 276 17.11 -1.39 -2.31
N LEU A 277 17.32 -0.48 -3.24
CA LEU A 277 18.50 0.38 -3.27
C LEU A 277 18.59 1.24 -1.99
N ALA A 278 17.48 1.80 -1.53
CA ALA A 278 17.46 2.57 -0.28
C ALA A 278 17.85 1.72 0.93
N ILE A 279 17.35 0.47 1.02
CA ILE A 279 17.75 -0.47 2.07
C ILE A 279 19.25 -0.75 2.00
N VAL A 280 19.76 -1.11 0.81
CA VAL A 280 21.19 -1.44 0.59
C VAL A 280 22.08 -0.26 0.99
N LEU A 281 21.77 0.95 0.55
CA LEU A 281 22.55 2.14 0.87
C LEU A 281 22.55 2.44 2.39
N MET A 282 21.41 2.28 3.06
CA MET A 282 21.34 2.47 4.52
C MET A 282 22.11 1.40 5.29
N LEU A 283 22.00 0.13 4.89
CA LEU A 283 22.74 -0.97 5.53
C LEU A 283 24.26 -0.84 5.29
N ASN A 284 24.69 -0.47 4.08
CA ASN A 284 26.11 -0.23 3.78
C ASN A 284 26.68 0.91 4.62
N ARG A 285 25.91 1.97 4.89
CA ARG A 285 26.31 3.06 5.79
C ARG A 285 26.48 2.60 7.24
N LEU A 286 25.83 1.51 7.63
CA LEU A 286 25.97 0.86 8.94
C LEU A 286 27.08 -0.20 8.96
N GLY A 287 27.87 -0.32 7.90
CA GLY A 287 29.00 -1.27 7.80
C GLY A 287 28.61 -2.68 7.36
N ILE A 288 27.37 -2.91 6.94
CA ILE A 288 26.95 -4.21 6.41
C ILE A 288 27.46 -4.37 4.97
N SER A 289 27.95 -5.56 4.64
CA SER A 289 28.45 -5.86 3.30
C SER A 289 27.35 -5.71 2.23
N THR A 290 27.74 -5.31 1.01
CA THR A 290 26.77 -5.14 -0.09
C THR A 290 26.02 -6.43 -0.43
N PRO A 291 26.64 -7.63 -0.49
CA PRO A 291 25.93 -8.89 -0.71
C PRO A 291 24.85 -9.17 0.35
N ASP A 292 25.18 -8.98 1.63
CA ASP A 292 24.24 -9.20 2.74
C ASP A 292 23.10 -8.18 2.69
N ALA A 293 23.42 -6.91 2.43
CA ALA A 293 22.44 -5.85 2.31
C ALA A 293 21.43 -6.10 1.16
N ILE A 294 21.92 -6.58 -0.01
CA ILE A 294 21.09 -6.96 -1.14
C ILE A 294 20.19 -8.15 -0.75
N ALA A 295 20.76 -9.19 -0.14
CA ALA A 295 20.00 -10.38 0.24
C ALA A 295 18.86 -10.04 1.21
N VAL A 296 19.11 -9.21 2.24
CA VAL A 296 18.06 -8.73 3.17
C VAL A 296 17.02 -7.89 2.44
N ALA A 297 17.43 -6.96 1.57
CA ALA A 297 16.51 -6.13 0.82
C ALA A 297 15.57 -6.97 -0.06
N VAL A 298 16.12 -7.95 -0.77
CA VAL A 298 15.35 -8.88 -1.61
C VAL A 298 14.43 -9.75 -0.76
N ALA A 299 14.94 -10.36 0.33
CA ALA A 299 14.14 -11.18 1.24
C ALA A 299 12.95 -10.40 1.79
N ALA A 300 13.17 -9.17 2.25
CA ALA A 300 12.11 -8.30 2.75
C ALA A 300 11.03 -8.03 1.68
N ARG A 301 11.42 -7.82 0.42
CA ARG A 301 10.47 -7.59 -0.67
C ARG A 301 9.72 -8.85 -1.08
N LEU A 302 10.38 -10.00 -1.05
CA LEU A 302 9.71 -11.29 -1.32
C LEU A 302 8.57 -11.55 -0.33
N VAL A 303 8.81 -11.37 0.95
CA VAL A 303 7.81 -11.63 1.99
C VAL A 303 6.79 -10.51 2.17
N THR A 304 7.00 -9.33 1.61
CA THR A 304 6.05 -8.19 1.72
C THR A 304 5.35 -7.89 0.41
N LEU A 305 6.05 -7.38 -0.61
CA LEU A 305 5.46 -6.97 -1.88
C LEU A 305 4.98 -8.17 -2.70
N TRP A 306 5.88 -9.13 -2.94
CA TRP A 306 5.58 -10.24 -3.83
C TRP A 306 4.55 -11.19 -3.20
N TYR A 307 4.66 -11.43 -1.90
CA TYR A 307 3.65 -12.17 -1.16
C TYR A 307 2.27 -11.48 -1.21
N ALA A 308 2.22 -10.15 -1.07
CA ALA A 308 0.97 -9.40 -1.20
C ALA A 308 0.33 -9.57 -2.58
N ILE A 309 1.14 -9.55 -3.65
CA ILE A 309 0.66 -9.77 -5.02
C ILE A 309 0.07 -11.18 -5.18
N VAL A 310 0.74 -12.21 -4.67
CA VAL A 310 0.25 -13.61 -4.71
C VAL A 310 -1.06 -13.75 -3.95
N VAL A 311 -1.13 -13.27 -2.71
CA VAL A 311 -2.36 -13.29 -1.90
C VAL A 311 -3.48 -12.50 -2.57
N GLY A 312 -3.16 -11.34 -3.14
CA GLY A 312 -4.12 -10.52 -3.87
C GLY A 312 -4.66 -11.19 -5.12
N ALA A 313 -3.80 -11.86 -5.90
CA ALA A 313 -4.19 -12.61 -7.08
C ALA A 313 -5.12 -13.79 -6.71
N ALA A 314 -4.78 -14.55 -5.68
CA ALA A 314 -5.63 -15.62 -5.16
C ALA A 314 -7.00 -15.09 -4.70
N ALA A 315 -7.02 -14.00 -3.92
CA ALA A 315 -8.26 -13.38 -3.47
C ALA A 315 -9.10 -12.82 -4.62
N MET A 316 -8.45 -12.27 -5.67
CA MET A 316 -9.14 -11.80 -6.87
C MET A 316 -9.83 -12.95 -7.60
N LEU A 317 -9.16 -14.10 -7.77
CA LEU A 317 -9.75 -15.29 -8.36
C LEU A 317 -10.96 -15.76 -7.54
N ILE A 318 -10.83 -15.89 -6.23
CA ILE A 318 -11.94 -16.30 -5.32
C ILE A 318 -13.12 -15.34 -5.48
N ALA A 319 -12.90 -14.01 -5.46
CA ALA A 319 -13.97 -13.03 -5.58
C ALA A 319 -14.66 -13.04 -6.95
N GLU A 320 -13.96 -13.36 -8.03
CA GLU A 320 -14.55 -13.48 -9.38
C GLU A 320 -15.31 -14.82 -9.54
N PHE A 321 -14.85 -15.93 -8.94
CA PHE A 321 -15.58 -17.20 -8.96
C PHE A 321 -16.88 -17.11 -8.16
N ALA A 322 -16.85 -16.60 -6.92
CA ALA A 322 -18.03 -16.42 -6.10
C ALA A 322 -19.11 -15.57 -6.80
N SER A 323 -18.69 -14.51 -7.52
CA SER A 323 -19.64 -13.66 -8.25
C SER A 323 -20.27 -14.31 -9.48
N ARG A 324 -19.74 -15.42 -9.98
CA ARG A 324 -20.33 -16.18 -11.09
C ARG A 324 -21.39 -17.16 -10.59
N GLU A 325 -21.19 -17.76 -9.41
CA GLU A 325 -22.17 -18.66 -8.79
C GLU A 325 -23.46 -17.93 -8.37
N GLU A 326 -23.36 -16.65 -7.96
CA GLU A 326 -24.52 -15.81 -7.64
C GLU A 326 -25.30 -15.32 -8.87
N ALA A 327 -24.71 -15.39 -10.07
CA ALA A 327 -25.31 -14.91 -11.32
C ALA A 327 -25.88 -16.01 -12.22
N GLY A 328 -25.67 -17.30 -11.88
CA GLY A 328 -26.19 -18.48 -12.58
C GLY A 328 -27.31 -19.12 -11.81
#